data_b624d0343eea256ffee340bad5d6beb8
#
_entry.id   b624d0343eea256ffee340bad5d6beb8
#
_cell.length_a   1.000
_cell.length_b   1.000
_cell.length_c   1.000
_cell.angle_alpha   90.00
_cell.angle_beta   90.00
_cell.angle_gamma   90.00
#
_symmetry.space_group_name_H-M   'P 1'
#
loop_
_entity.id
_entity.type
_entity.pdbx_description
1 polymer ?
#
loop_
_entity_poly.entity_id
_entity_poly.type
_entity_poly.pdbx_seq_one_letter_code
_entity_poly.pdbx_strand_id
1 'polypeptide(L)'
;MNHAALRLFIDVSELGSLTKTALLHRTTQPHISRQISELERECGGRLFQRTGRGVVLTALGEQVMPRVRAWLADTDQLFSDIKKASDTPVGTVRIGVLPSTAHPLVSTLYERLKESFPLVKLVVREGQGSQLESWLDNGLVDLALVFRHGAQPREGETWLIKTDTYLVGGKGDKLTRKPTIAFNKLDQLPLVQFCRPNSWRDQLDELGRQAGITINTAMEADSLTLQTEIVSRGGAYAVLGPYAIAEGLKSGRLQASRIVEPDMTRYIALTMSRHAASTLALRSVKQLILDIVKDLERGKPTN
;
A
#
# COMPACT_ATOMS: atom_id res chain seq x y z
N MET A 1 29.92 8.80 -12.32
CA MET A 1 28.69 8.37 -11.60
C MET A 1 28.68 6.87 -11.50
N ASN A 2 28.68 6.26 -10.31
CA ASN A 2 28.72 4.82 -10.15
C ASN A 2 27.44 4.27 -9.49
N HIS A 3 27.15 2.99 -9.68
CA HIS A 3 25.98 2.31 -9.17
C HIS A 3 25.84 2.39 -7.65
N ALA A 4 26.95 2.28 -6.90
CA ALA A 4 26.93 2.36 -5.44
C ALA A 4 26.53 3.76 -4.94
N ALA A 5 27.01 4.83 -5.59
CA ALA A 5 26.66 6.22 -5.24
C ALA A 5 25.17 6.50 -5.49
N LEU A 6 24.58 5.95 -6.56
CA LEU A 6 23.15 6.09 -6.84
C LEU A 6 22.27 5.29 -5.87
N ARG A 7 22.69 4.09 -5.45
CA ARG A 7 22.01 3.38 -4.34
C ARG A 7 22.09 4.18 -3.05
N LEU A 8 23.27 4.71 -2.73
CA LEU A 8 23.45 5.56 -1.56
C LEU A 8 22.53 6.79 -1.57
N PHE A 9 22.35 7.42 -2.73
CA PHE A 9 21.42 8.55 -2.89
C PHE A 9 19.99 8.17 -2.51
N ILE A 10 19.53 6.98 -2.93
CA ILE A 10 18.19 6.45 -2.55
C ILE A 10 18.14 6.23 -1.03
N ASP A 11 19.12 5.52 -0.46
CA ASP A 11 19.11 5.16 0.97
C ASP A 11 19.13 6.39 1.87
N VAL A 12 19.92 7.43 1.52
CA VAL A 12 19.93 8.72 2.24
C VAL A 12 18.56 9.40 2.17
N SER A 13 17.92 9.38 1.00
CA SER A 13 16.60 9.97 0.83
C SER A 13 15.53 9.24 1.66
N GLU A 14 15.57 7.90 1.69
CA GLU A 14 14.60 7.08 2.42
C GLU A 14 14.76 7.18 3.95
N LEU A 15 16.00 7.22 4.42
CA LEU A 15 16.30 7.31 5.86
C LEU A 15 16.27 8.74 6.41
N GLY A 16 16.33 9.75 5.53
CA GLY A 16 16.39 11.17 5.90
C GLY A 16 17.59 11.54 6.78
N SER A 17 18.62 10.68 6.85
CA SER A 17 19.72 10.83 7.80
C SER A 17 21.00 10.16 7.32
N LEU A 18 22.07 10.97 7.16
CA LEU A 18 23.40 10.45 6.82
C LEU A 18 23.96 9.48 7.89
N THR A 19 23.62 9.70 9.15
CA THR A 19 24.08 8.84 10.25
C THR A 19 23.38 7.48 10.22
N LYS A 20 22.05 7.45 10.00
CA LYS A 20 21.32 6.19 9.86
C LYS A 20 21.78 5.43 8.61
N THR A 21 22.05 6.13 7.51
CA THR A 21 22.59 5.52 6.30
C THR A 21 23.97 4.94 6.54
N ALA A 22 24.83 5.64 7.29
CA ALA A 22 26.16 5.13 7.64
C ALA A 22 26.07 3.82 8.45
N LEU A 23 25.15 3.72 9.40
CA LEU A 23 24.89 2.49 10.14
C LEU A 23 24.41 1.34 9.23
N LEU A 24 23.48 1.62 8.30
CA LEU A 24 23.00 0.65 7.33
C LEU A 24 24.15 0.10 6.45
N HIS A 25 25.05 0.98 6.00
CA HIS A 25 26.18 0.62 5.15
C HIS A 25 27.45 0.19 5.92
N ARG A 26 27.35 0.05 7.26
CA ARG A 26 28.48 -0.33 8.16
C ARG A 26 29.71 0.53 7.92
N THR A 27 29.52 1.84 7.79
CA THR A 27 30.56 2.83 7.53
C THR A 27 30.39 4.07 8.43
N THR A 28 31.13 5.13 8.17
CA THR A 28 31.05 6.37 8.95
C THR A 28 30.24 7.45 8.24
N GLN A 29 29.58 8.32 9.02
CA GLN A 29 28.82 9.45 8.47
C GLN A 29 29.68 10.39 7.60
N PRO A 30 30.96 10.72 7.92
CA PRO A 30 31.81 11.49 7.03
C PRO A 30 32.04 10.82 5.67
N HIS A 31 32.16 9.50 5.63
CA HIS A 31 32.29 8.74 4.38
C HIS A 31 31.05 8.87 3.50
N ILE A 32 29.87 8.68 4.09
CA ILE A 32 28.58 8.90 3.38
C ILE A 32 28.46 10.32 2.86
N SER A 33 28.75 11.33 3.71
CA SER A 33 28.69 12.74 3.32
C SER A 33 29.61 13.06 2.16
N ARG A 34 30.82 12.49 2.14
CA ARG A 34 31.76 12.67 1.05
C ARG A 34 31.28 12.05 -0.26
N GLN A 35 30.76 10.82 -0.22
CA GLN A 35 30.23 10.15 -1.41
C GLN A 35 29.03 10.91 -2.00
N ILE A 36 28.13 11.42 -1.15
CA ILE A 36 27.01 12.26 -1.61
C ILE A 36 27.54 13.57 -2.23
N SER A 37 28.51 14.24 -1.60
CA SER A 37 29.08 15.46 -2.16
C SER A 37 29.80 15.23 -3.50
N GLU A 38 30.44 14.09 -3.66
CA GLU A 38 31.05 13.69 -4.93
C GLU A 38 29.99 13.47 -6.02
N LEU A 39 28.87 12.80 -5.69
CA LEU A 39 27.74 12.61 -6.59
C LEU A 39 27.10 13.95 -6.98
N GLU A 40 26.86 14.85 -6.02
CA GLU A 40 26.33 16.19 -6.27
C GLU A 40 27.22 17.01 -7.20
N ARG A 41 28.54 16.92 -7.03
CA ARG A 41 29.50 17.56 -7.93
C ARG A 41 29.43 17.00 -9.34
N GLU A 42 29.33 15.68 -9.50
CA GLU A 42 29.15 15.04 -10.82
C GLU A 42 27.82 15.44 -11.46
N CYS A 43 26.77 15.61 -10.68
CA CYS A 43 25.45 16.04 -11.15
C CYS A 43 25.35 17.55 -11.44
N GLY A 44 26.36 18.35 -11.04
CA GLY A 44 26.37 19.80 -11.22
C GLY A 44 25.41 20.57 -10.30
N GLY A 45 24.88 19.93 -9.25
CA GLY A 45 23.96 20.55 -8.30
C GLY A 45 23.71 19.71 -7.06
N ARG A 46 23.21 20.38 -6.02
CA ARG A 46 22.88 19.70 -4.76
C ARG A 46 21.62 18.87 -4.91
N LEU A 47 21.69 17.62 -4.48
CA LEU A 47 20.57 16.69 -4.44
C LEU A 47 19.87 16.68 -3.08
N PHE A 48 20.60 17.08 -2.03
CA PHE A 48 20.09 17.18 -0.67
C PHE A 48 20.24 18.56 -0.07
N GLN A 49 19.32 18.93 0.79
CA GLN A 49 19.41 20.06 1.71
C GLN A 49 19.31 19.59 3.15
N ARG A 50 20.07 20.26 4.05
CA ARG A 50 20.02 19.99 5.48
C ARG A 50 18.86 20.75 6.11
N THR A 51 18.15 20.10 7.00
CA THR A 51 17.10 20.70 7.84
C THR A 51 17.42 20.44 9.31
N GLY A 52 16.74 21.12 10.22
CA GLY A 52 16.86 20.85 11.66
C GLY A 52 16.48 19.42 12.07
N ARG A 53 15.84 18.65 11.18
CA ARG A 53 15.38 17.28 11.42
C ARG A 53 16.15 16.21 10.63
N GLY A 54 17.14 16.61 9.83
CA GLY A 54 17.93 15.69 9.01
C GLY A 54 18.22 16.23 7.61
N VAL A 55 18.19 15.36 6.61
CA VAL A 55 18.38 15.71 5.20
C VAL A 55 17.13 15.36 4.38
N VAL A 56 16.75 16.26 3.47
CA VAL A 56 15.63 16.09 2.54
C VAL A 56 16.12 16.37 1.11
N LEU A 57 15.40 15.88 0.11
CA LEU A 57 15.73 16.18 -1.29
C LEU A 57 15.56 17.66 -1.60
N THR A 58 16.40 18.17 -2.51
CA THR A 58 16.17 19.44 -3.20
C THR A 58 15.21 19.23 -4.37
N ALA A 59 14.74 20.30 -5.02
CA ALA A 59 13.95 20.21 -6.25
C ALA A 59 14.68 19.39 -7.35
N LEU A 60 16.00 19.52 -7.48
CA LEU A 60 16.81 18.70 -8.37
C LEU A 60 16.80 17.23 -7.92
N GLY A 61 16.97 16.98 -6.62
CA GLY A 61 16.91 15.64 -6.04
C GLY A 61 15.58 14.95 -6.31
N GLU A 62 14.45 15.63 -6.12
CA GLU A 62 13.11 15.12 -6.42
C GLU A 62 12.93 14.83 -7.91
N GLN A 63 13.41 15.72 -8.78
CA GLN A 63 13.32 15.53 -10.24
C GLN A 63 14.10 14.31 -10.73
N VAL A 64 15.30 14.05 -10.16
CA VAL A 64 16.16 12.95 -10.65
C VAL A 64 15.87 11.62 -9.97
N MET A 65 15.26 11.60 -8.80
CA MET A 65 14.97 10.39 -8.01
C MET A 65 14.25 9.30 -8.81
N PRO A 66 13.16 9.59 -9.53
CA PRO A 66 12.47 8.57 -10.33
C PRO A 66 13.37 7.94 -11.40
N ARG A 67 14.21 8.77 -12.03
CA ARG A 67 15.14 8.29 -13.09
C ARG A 67 16.25 7.42 -12.50
N VAL A 68 16.77 7.79 -11.33
CA VAL A 68 17.77 6.98 -10.62
C VAL A 68 17.20 5.63 -10.23
N ARG A 69 15.95 5.60 -9.73
CA ARG A 69 15.27 4.35 -9.40
C ARG A 69 15.05 3.48 -10.62
N ALA A 70 14.57 4.05 -11.73
CA ALA A 70 14.39 3.33 -12.98
C ALA A 70 15.70 2.74 -13.49
N TRP A 71 16.78 3.52 -13.51
CA TRP A 71 18.08 3.05 -13.96
C TRP A 71 18.65 1.91 -13.09
N LEU A 72 18.50 2.01 -11.76
CA LEU A 72 18.91 0.92 -10.87
C LEU A 72 18.05 -0.33 -11.08
N ALA A 73 16.75 -0.18 -11.33
CA ALA A 73 15.88 -1.30 -11.65
C ALA A 73 16.26 -1.95 -12.99
N ASP A 74 16.60 -1.16 -14.03
CA ASP A 74 17.08 -1.68 -15.33
C ASP A 74 18.41 -2.41 -15.18
N THR A 75 19.30 -1.92 -14.29
CA THR A 75 20.58 -2.59 -14.01
C THR A 75 20.35 -3.92 -13.30
N ASP A 76 19.47 -3.96 -12.29
CA ASP A 76 19.08 -5.21 -11.62
C ASP A 76 18.40 -6.17 -12.62
N GLN A 77 17.64 -5.63 -13.61
CA GLN A 77 17.09 -6.40 -14.72
C GLN A 77 18.18 -7.02 -15.60
N LEU A 78 19.19 -6.24 -15.99
CA LEU A 78 20.30 -6.74 -16.79
C LEU A 78 21.00 -7.90 -16.09
N PHE A 79 21.28 -7.79 -14.79
CA PHE A 79 21.83 -8.89 -14.00
C PHE A 79 20.88 -10.09 -13.91
N SER A 80 19.58 -9.86 -13.82
CA SER A 80 18.56 -10.91 -13.91
C SER A 80 18.57 -11.58 -15.27
N ASP A 81 18.71 -10.80 -16.35
CA ASP A 81 18.72 -11.31 -17.73
C ASP A 81 19.97 -12.09 -18.05
N ILE A 82 21.13 -11.68 -17.54
CA ILE A 82 22.38 -12.47 -17.59
C ILE A 82 22.23 -13.79 -16.83
N LYS A 83 21.50 -13.78 -15.70
CA LYS A 83 21.15 -15.00 -14.96
C LYS A 83 19.98 -15.80 -15.55
N LYS A 84 19.28 -15.28 -16.55
CA LYS A 84 18.19 -15.98 -17.28
C LYS A 84 18.63 -17.24 -18.04
N ALA A 85 19.91 -17.46 -18.19
CA ALA A 85 20.41 -18.79 -18.60
C ALA A 85 19.98 -19.92 -17.63
N SER A 86 19.36 -19.58 -16.48
CA SER A 86 18.89 -20.53 -15.48
C SER A 86 17.38 -20.50 -15.19
N ASP A 87 16.55 -19.75 -15.94
CA ASP A 87 15.08 -19.62 -15.75
C ASP A 87 14.60 -19.31 -14.31
N THR A 88 15.47 -18.87 -13.42
CA THR A 88 15.16 -18.67 -12.01
C THR A 88 14.91 -17.19 -11.70
N PRO A 89 13.72 -16.80 -11.21
CA PRO A 89 13.46 -15.43 -10.77
C PRO A 89 14.37 -15.03 -9.60
N VAL A 90 15.04 -13.89 -9.73
CA VAL A 90 15.96 -13.34 -8.70
C VAL A 90 15.77 -11.84 -8.62
N GLY A 91 15.88 -11.27 -7.43
CA GLY A 91 15.86 -9.82 -7.23
C GLY A 91 14.89 -9.36 -6.15
N THR A 92 14.66 -8.06 -6.09
CA THR A 92 13.77 -7.45 -5.09
C THR A 92 12.52 -6.93 -5.78
N VAL A 93 11.36 -7.27 -5.26
CA VAL A 93 10.06 -6.71 -5.67
C VAL A 93 9.48 -5.91 -4.51
N ARG A 94 9.13 -4.66 -4.76
CA ARG A 94 8.56 -3.72 -3.78
C ARG A 94 7.08 -3.61 -4.02
N ILE A 95 6.27 -3.90 -3.01
CA ILE A 95 4.81 -3.85 -3.10
C ILE A 95 4.24 -2.85 -2.09
N GLY A 96 3.36 -1.98 -2.56
CA GLY A 96 2.55 -1.09 -1.74
C GLY A 96 1.18 -1.72 -1.44
N VAL A 97 0.73 -1.67 -0.19
CA VAL A 97 -0.55 -2.25 0.21
C VAL A 97 -1.30 -1.33 1.16
N LEU A 98 -2.62 -1.39 1.11
CA LEU A 98 -3.46 -0.79 2.15
C LEU A 98 -3.51 -1.72 3.38
N PRO A 99 -3.64 -1.19 4.60
CA PRO A 99 -3.76 -1.99 5.82
C PRO A 99 -4.81 -3.10 5.72
N SER A 100 -5.93 -2.80 5.06
CA SER A 100 -7.04 -3.74 4.86
C SER A 100 -6.80 -4.81 3.79
N THR A 101 -5.76 -4.68 2.94
CA THR A 101 -5.43 -5.67 1.91
C THR A 101 -4.21 -6.52 2.28
N ALA A 102 -3.50 -6.15 3.35
CA ALA A 102 -2.31 -6.86 3.79
C ALA A 102 -2.63 -8.32 4.18
N HIS A 103 -3.76 -8.56 4.83
CA HIS A 103 -4.24 -9.89 5.15
C HIS A 103 -5.55 -10.23 4.40
N PRO A 104 -5.71 -11.46 3.90
CA PRO A 104 -4.75 -12.59 3.89
C PRO A 104 -3.78 -12.59 2.69
N LEU A 105 -3.92 -11.64 1.76
CA LEU A 105 -3.29 -11.71 0.44
C LEU A 105 -1.75 -11.66 0.52
N VAL A 106 -1.19 -10.75 1.31
CA VAL A 106 0.28 -10.59 1.40
C VAL A 106 0.94 -11.74 2.17
N SER A 107 0.29 -12.25 3.22
CA SER A 107 0.82 -13.41 3.94
C SER A 107 0.87 -14.66 3.05
N THR A 108 -0.22 -14.94 2.32
CA THR A 108 -0.26 -16.04 1.34
C THR A 108 0.75 -15.83 0.21
N LEU A 109 0.92 -14.58 -0.26
CA LEU A 109 1.92 -14.25 -1.28
C LEU A 109 3.33 -14.59 -0.77
N TYR A 110 3.66 -14.23 0.46
CA TYR A 110 4.97 -14.52 1.05
C TYR A 110 5.24 -16.02 1.15
N GLU A 111 4.25 -16.81 1.59
CA GLU A 111 4.37 -18.27 1.68
C GLU A 111 4.63 -18.90 0.31
N ARG A 112 3.78 -18.59 -0.69
CA ARG A 112 3.95 -19.11 -2.05
C ARG A 112 5.24 -18.63 -2.71
N LEU A 113 5.64 -17.38 -2.46
CA LEU A 113 6.88 -16.83 -3.00
C LEU A 113 8.10 -17.57 -2.45
N LYS A 114 8.12 -17.85 -1.15
CA LYS A 114 9.19 -18.60 -0.48
C LYS A 114 9.34 -20.01 -1.05
N GLU A 115 8.22 -20.67 -1.37
CA GLU A 115 8.23 -22.02 -1.94
C GLU A 115 8.64 -22.02 -3.41
N SER A 116 8.08 -21.11 -4.22
CA SER A 116 8.25 -21.14 -5.68
C SER A 116 9.48 -20.37 -6.15
N PHE A 117 9.83 -19.26 -5.48
CA PHE A 117 10.86 -18.32 -5.92
C PHE A 117 11.74 -17.83 -4.75
N PRO A 118 12.48 -18.69 -4.06
CA PRO A 118 13.20 -18.37 -2.80
C PRO A 118 14.28 -17.30 -2.97
N LEU A 119 14.71 -16.99 -4.20
CA LEU A 119 15.69 -15.95 -4.49
C LEU A 119 15.06 -14.57 -4.76
N VAL A 120 13.73 -14.48 -4.70
CA VAL A 120 13.00 -13.20 -4.80
C VAL A 120 12.76 -12.63 -3.42
N LYS A 121 13.30 -11.44 -3.16
CA LYS A 121 13.05 -10.68 -1.94
C LYS A 121 11.80 -9.82 -2.11
N LEU A 122 10.83 -9.99 -1.23
CA LEU A 122 9.66 -9.13 -1.16
C LEU A 122 9.89 -7.99 -0.15
N VAL A 123 9.63 -6.74 -0.56
CA VAL A 123 9.59 -5.58 0.32
C VAL A 123 8.17 -5.02 0.31
N VAL A 124 7.50 -5.05 1.45
CA VAL A 124 6.12 -4.58 1.60
C VAL A 124 6.11 -3.24 2.31
N ARG A 125 5.40 -2.27 1.74
CA ARG A 125 5.13 -0.97 2.36
C ARG A 125 3.63 -0.82 2.55
N GLU A 126 3.21 -0.49 3.76
CA GLU A 126 1.83 -0.20 4.09
C GLU A 126 1.59 1.31 4.11
N GLY A 127 0.54 1.76 3.44
CA GLY A 127 0.19 3.18 3.37
C GLY A 127 -1.24 3.42 2.93
N GLN A 128 -1.69 4.66 3.03
CA GLN A 128 -3.01 5.08 2.56
C GLN A 128 -3.03 5.28 1.04
N GLY A 129 -4.22 5.35 0.45
CA GLY A 129 -4.37 5.37 -1.02
C GLY A 129 -3.57 6.46 -1.72
N SER A 130 -3.54 7.69 -1.20
CA SER A 130 -2.74 8.80 -1.75
C SER A 130 -1.22 8.56 -1.66
N GLN A 131 -0.77 7.91 -0.58
CA GLN A 131 0.64 7.53 -0.43
C GLN A 131 1.02 6.44 -1.43
N LEU A 132 0.16 5.44 -1.65
CA LEU A 132 0.40 4.37 -2.61
C LEU A 132 0.52 4.92 -4.03
N GLU A 133 -0.33 5.86 -4.43
CA GLU A 133 -0.23 6.55 -5.73
C GLU A 133 1.10 7.30 -5.85
N SER A 134 1.46 8.09 -4.83
CA SER A 134 2.75 8.79 -4.79
C SER A 134 3.94 7.82 -4.87
N TRP A 135 3.88 6.69 -4.18
CA TRP A 135 4.95 5.69 -4.22
C TRP A 135 5.08 5.02 -5.59
N LEU A 136 3.97 4.76 -6.29
CA LEU A 136 3.98 4.26 -7.67
C LEU A 136 4.59 5.30 -8.63
N ASP A 137 4.17 6.56 -8.52
CA ASP A 137 4.63 7.66 -9.38
C ASP A 137 6.12 7.96 -9.19
N ASN A 138 6.64 7.77 -7.99
CA ASN A 138 8.05 7.99 -7.66
C ASN A 138 8.90 6.71 -7.71
N GLY A 139 8.36 5.57 -8.17
CA GLY A 139 9.08 4.29 -8.25
C GLY A 139 9.58 3.76 -6.90
N LEU A 140 8.94 4.16 -5.79
CA LEU A 140 9.21 3.64 -4.43
C LEU A 140 8.69 2.22 -4.25
N VAL A 141 7.65 1.87 -4.99
CA VAL A 141 7.11 0.51 -5.11
C VAL A 141 6.98 0.14 -6.59
N ASP A 142 7.14 -1.14 -6.90
CA ASP A 142 7.04 -1.68 -8.25
C ASP A 142 5.58 -1.95 -8.62
N LEU A 143 4.79 -2.41 -7.64
CA LEU A 143 3.35 -2.58 -7.75
C LEU A 143 2.64 -2.16 -6.46
N ALA A 144 1.33 -1.89 -6.56
CA ALA A 144 0.50 -1.64 -5.39
C ALA A 144 -0.88 -2.30 -5.52
N LEU A 145 -1.42 -2.67 -4.36
CA LEU A 145 -2.81 -3.08 -4.20
C LEU A 145 -3.59 -1.88 -3.68
N VAL A 146 -4.49 -1.36 -4.50
CA VAL A 146 -5.26 -0.15 -4.21
C VAL A 146 -6.74 -0.40 -4.30
N PHE A 147 -7.56 0.41 -3.63
CA PHE A 147 -8.99 0.40 -3.90
C PHE A 147 -9.32 1.30 -5.08
N ARG A 148 -10.27 0.82 -5.89
CA ARG A 148 -10.85 1.58 -6.99
C ARG A 148 -12.36 1.59 -6.90
N HIS A 149 -12.92 2.70 -7.34
CA HIS A 149 -14.35 2.91 -7.50
C HIS A 149 -14.59 3.26 -8.97
N GLY A 150 -15.73 2.87 -9.52
CA GLY A 150 -16.07 3.16 -10.91
C GLY A 150 -16.46 1.92 -11.70
N ALA A 151 -16.65 2.11 -13.00
CA ALA A 151 -17.15 1.05 -13.88
C ALA A 151 -16.05 0.27 -14.62
N GLN A 152 -14.83 0.80 -14.70
CA GLN A 152 -13.73 0.21 -15.47
C GLN A 152 -12.37 0.47 -14.82
N PRO A 153 -11.38 -0.46 -14.99
CA PRO A 153 -10.00 -0.25 -14.56
C PRO A 153 -9.37 0.91 -15.36
N ARG A 154 -8.42 1.60 -14.72
CA ARG A 154 -7.57 2.57 -15.42
C ARG A 154 -6.56 1.83 -16.31
N GLU A 155 -5.95 2.54 -17.25
CA GLU A 155 -4.90 1.98 -18.09
C GLU A 155 -3.75 1.42 -17.22
N GLY A 156 -3.32 0.19 -17.52
CA GLY A 156 -2.26 -0.50 -16.75
C GLY A 156 -2.71 -1.13 -15.43
N GLU A 157 -3.98 -1.02 -15.04
CA GLU A 157 -4.53 -1.65 -13.85
C GLU A 157 -5.22 -2.97 -14.16
N THR A 158 -5.17 -3.89 -13.20
CA THR A 158 -5.93 -5.15 -13.22
C THR A 158 -6.84 -5.20 -12.01
N TRP A 159 -8.15 -5.24 -12.22
CA TRP A 159 -9.08 -5.47 -11.11
C TRP A 159 -9.00 -6.92 -10.66
N LEU A 160 -8.82 -7.08 -9.36
CA LEU A 160 -8.62 -8.38 -8.74
C LEU A 160 -9.91 -8.91 -8.11
N ILE A 161 -10.46 -8.17 -7.15
CA ILE A 161 -11.57 -8.62 -6.32
C ILE A 161 -12.58 -7.49 -6.19
N LYS A 162 -13.86 -7.80 -6.43
CA LYS A 162 -14.99 -6.95 -6.07
C LYS A 162 -15.29 -7.15 -4.59
N THR A 163 -15.39 -6.08 -3.81
CA THR A 163 -15.69 -6.15 -2.38
C THR A 163 -16.88 -5.28 -2.01
N ASP A 164 -17.68 -5.77 -1.09
CA ASP A 164 -18.74 -5.00 -0.45
C ASP A 164 -18.20 -4.12 0.67
N THR A 165 -19.05 -3.23 1.17
CA THR A 165 -18.77 -2.37 2.31
C THR A 165 -19.79 -2.63 3.40
N TYR A 166 -19.33 -2.56 4.65
CA TYR A 166 -20.09 -2.93 5.82
C TYR A 166 -20.12 -1.79 6.84
N LEU A 167 -21.27 -1.57 7.45
CA LEU A 167 -21.36 -0.89 8.74
C LEU A 167 -20.93 -1.89 9.81
N VAL A 168 -19.94 -1.52 10.62
CA VAL A 168 -19.32 -2.35 11.64
C VAL A 168 -19.66 -1.79 13.02
N GLY A 169 -20.14 -2.65 13.90
CA GLY A 169 -20.41 -2.36 15.31
C GLY A 169 -19.78 -3.39 16.23
N GLY A 170 -19.82 -3.14 17.52
CA GLY A 170 -19.38 -4.09 18.54
C GLY A 170 -20.35 -5.27 18.69
N LYS A 171 -19.90 -6.31 19.39
CA LYS A 171 -20.73 -7.49 19.69
C LYS A 171 -22.06 -7.10 20.36
N GLY A 172 -23.17 -7.61 19.85
CA GLY A 172 -24.50 -7.38 20.40
C GLY A 172 -25.17 -6.08 19.96
N ASP A 173 -24.52 -5.30 19.10
CA ASP A 173 -25.08 -4.07 18.55
C ASP A 173 -26.38 -4.35 17.77
N LYS A 174 -27.41 -3.49 17.98
CA LYS A 174 -28.74 -3.71 17.42
C LYS A 174 -28.82 -3.37 15.92
N LEU A 175 -28.04 -2.37 15.46
CA LEU A 175 -28.05 -1.92 14.07
C LEU A 175 -27.34 -2.92 13.15
N THR A 176 -26.25 -3.49 13.63
CA THR A 176 -25.42 -4.42 12.86
C THR A 176 -25.79 -5.90 13.05
N ARG A 177 -26.95 -6.18 13.67
CA ARG A 177 -27.47 -7.54 13.88
C ARG A 177 -27.96 -8.20 12.59
N LYS A 178 -28.54 -7.43 11.67
CA LYS A 178 -29.08 -7.93 10.39
C LYS A 178 -27.96 -8.06 9.37
N PRO A 179 -28.08 -8.97 8.40
CA PRO A 179 -27.04 -9.15 7.35
C PRO A 179 -26.87 -7.91 6.47
N THR A 180 -27.89 -7.07 6.33
CA THR A 180 -27.88 -5.84 5.54
C THR A 180 -28.43 -4.66 6.30
N ILE A 181 -27.98 -3.46 5.92
CA ILE A 181 -28.46 -2.19 6.44
C ILE A 181 -28.54 -1.16 5.29
N ALA A 182 -29.66 -0.42 5.23
CA ALA A 182 -29.79 0.64 4.23
C ALA A 182 -28.85 1.83 4.57
N PHE A 183 -28.25 2.42 3.56
CA PHE A 183 -27.27 3.51 3.71
C PHE A 183 -27.82 4.71 4.51
N ASN A 184 -29.11 5.04 4.36
CA ASN A 184 -29.73 6.13 5.12
C ASN A 184 -29.76 5.90 6.64
N LYS A 185 -29.54 4.68 7.12
CA LYS A 185 -29.41 4.38 8.56
C LYS A 185 -28.07 4.82 9.16
N LEU A 186 -27.14 5.26 8.33
CA LEU A 186 -25.88 5.85 8.77
C LEU A 186 -26.05 7.30 9.25
N ASP A 187 -27.23 7.91 9.04
CA ASP A 187 -27.49 9.29 9.44
C ASP A 187 -27.20 9.52 10.92
N GLN A 188 -26.38 10.53 11.23
CA GLN A 188 -25.97 10.94 12.57
C GLN A 188 -25.23 9.88 13.40
N LEU A 189 -24.94 8.69 12.87
CA LEU A 189 -24.20 7.68 13.63
C LEU A 189 -22.76 8.17 13.94
N PRO A 190 -22.28 7.96 15.18
CA PRO A 190 -20.90 8.32 15.54
C PRO A 190 -19.91 7.40 14.84
N LEU A 191 -19.33 7.86 13.73
CA LEU A 191 -18.38 7.09 12.95
C LEU A 191 -16.93 7.38 13.35
N VAL A 192 -16.14 6.31 13.42
CA VAL A 192 -14.67 6.38 13.40
C VAL A 192 -14.23 6.29 11.95
N GLN A 193 -13.53 7.29 11.45
CA GLN A 193 -13.14 7.41 10.06
C GLN A 193 -11.63 7.60 9.89
N PHE A 194 -11.13 7.39 8.69
CA PHE A 194 -9.73 7.74 8.34
C PHE A 194 -9.52 9.25 8.38
N CYS A 195 -8.29 9.68 8.70
CA CYS A 195 -7.90 11.08 8.62
C CYS A 195 -7.90 11.56 7.16
N ARG A 196 -8.16 12.84 6.93
CA ARG A 196 -8.00 13.46 5.60
C ARG A 196 -6.53 13.79 5.32
N PRO A 197 -6.07 13.72 4.06
CA PRO A 197 -6.83 13.37 2.85
C PRO A 197 -7.02 11.85 2.68
N ASN A 198 -8.25 11.41 2.44
CA ASN A 198 -8.58 10.00 2.21
C ASN A 198 -9.76 9.87 1.23
N SER A 199 -9.51 9.28 0.08
CA SER A 199 -10.50 9.17 -1.02
C SER A 199 -11.73 8.34 -0.64
N TRP A 200 -11.59 7.36 0.24
CA TRP A 200 -12.72 6.58 0.74
C TRP A 200 -13.65 7.43 1.60
N ARG A 201 -13.07 8.22 2.50
CA ARG A 201 -13.84 9.15 3.33
C ARG A 201 -14.56 10.19 2.45
N ASP A 202 -13.86 10.78 1.49
CA ASP A 202 -14.44 11.77 0.58
C ASP A 202 -15.63 11.19 -0.20
N GLN A 203 -15.52 9.93 -0.61
CA GLN A 203 -16.61 9.23 -1.27
C GLN A 203 -17.79 8.96 -0.33
N LEU A 204 -17.55 8.56 0.92
CA LEU A 204 -18.61 8.34 1.91
C LEU A 204 -19.37 9.63 2.18
N ASP A 205 -18.66 10.75 2.34
CA ASP A 205 -19.24 12.06 2.56
C ASP A 205 -20.05 12.54 1.35
N GLU A 206 -19.56 12.25 0.12
CA GLU A 206 -20.29 12.55 -1.13
C GLU A 206 -21.61 11.78 -1.22
N LEU A 207 -21.56 10.46 -0.95
CA LEU A 207 -22.75 9.62 -0.94
C LEU A 207 -23.74 10.08 0.15
N GLY A 208 -23.25 10.51 1.32
CA GLY A 208 -24.07 11.09 2.36
C GLY A 208 -24.81 12.34 1.88
N ARG A 209 -24.11 13.26 1.22
CA ARG A 209 -24.74 14.47 0.63
C ARG A 209 -25.79 14.12 -0.42
N GLN A 210 -25.52 13.16 -1.30
CA GLN A 210 -26.46 12.72 -2.32
C GLN A 210 -27.70 12.05 -1.73
N ALA A 211 -27.53 11.31 -0.62
CA ALA A 211 -28.63 10.66 0.08
C ALA A 211 -29.37 11.57 1.09
N GLY A 212 -28.90 12.82 1.26
CA GLY A 212 -29.50 13.78 2.19
C GLY A 212 -29.30 13.41 3.66
N ILE A 213 -28.23 12.68 4.01
CA ILE A 213 -27.88 12.31 5.38
C ILE A 213 -26.58 12.98 5.83
N THR A 214 -26.44 13.14 7.15
CA THR A 214 -25.24 13.70 7.77
C THR A 214 -24.32 12.58 8.22
N ILE A 215 -23.15 12.51 7.61
CA ILE A 215 -22.07 11.60 8.04
C ILE A 215 -21.34 12.24 9.22
N ASN A 216 -21.63 11.75 10.43
CA ASN A 216 -21.06 12.27 11.67
C ASN A 216 -19.74 11.58 11.99
N THR A 217 -18.62 12.33 11.92
CA THR A 217 -17.30 11.85 12.31
C THR A 217 -17.06 12.11 13.80
N ALA A 218 -17.21 11.07 14.61
CA ALA A 218 -16.95 11.16 16.05
C ALA A 218 -15.45 11.08 16.37
N MET A 219 -14.67 10.40 15.53
CA MET A 219 -13.22 10.28 15.69
C MET A 219 -12.53 10.05 14.35
N GLU A 220 -11.31 10.54 14.22
CA GLU A 220 -10.43 10.28 13.08
C GLU A 220 -9.22 9.45 13.50
N ALA A 221 -8.91 8.38 12.78
CA ALA A 221 -7.77 7.54 13.03
C ALA A 221 -7.35 6.78 11.74
N ASP A 222 -6.08 6.82 11.37
CA ASP A 222 -5.55 6.08 10.23
C ASP A 222 -5.26 4.60 10.55
N SER A 223 -5.10 4.28 11.82
CA SER A 223 -4.88 2.90 12.27
C SER A 223 -6.16 2.08 12.22
N LEU A 224 -6.22 1.13 11.30
CA LEU A 224 -7.33 0.18 11.19
C LEU A 224 -7.54 -0.63 12.49
N THR A 225 -6.45 -1.02 13.14
CA THR A 225 -6.49 -1.73 14.44
C THR A 225 -7.15 -0.87 15.50
N LEU A 226 -6.82 0.44 15.55
CA LEU A 226 -7.44 1.36 16.50
C LEU A 226 -8.92 1.56 16.20
N GLN A 227 -9.31 1.74 14.93
CA GLN A 227 -10.71 1.86 14.53
C GLN A 227 -11.54 0.64 14.99
N THR A 228 -11.06 -0.58 14.66
CA THR A 228 -11.76 -1.82 15.02
C THR A 228 -11.80 -2.06 16.53
N GLU A 229 -10.75 -1.68 17.27
CA GLU A 229 -10.73 -1.76 18.73
C GLU A 229 -11.78 -0.83 19.38
N ILE A 230 -11.85 0.43 18.92
CA ILE A 230 -12.84 1.41 19.42
C ILE A 230 -14.26 0.90 19.15
N VAL A 231 -14.53 0.45 17.91
CA VAL A 231 -15.84 -0.06 17.53
C VAL A 231 -16.22 -1.30 18.33
N SER A 232 -15.26 -2.19 18.63
CA SER A 232 -15.51 -3.40 19.41
C SER A 232 -15.98 -3.11 20.85
N ARG A 233 -15.63 -1.94 21.41
CA ARG A 233 -16.06 -1.50 22.75
C ARG A 233 -17.48 -0.94 22.77
N GLY A 234 -18.09 -0.73 21.60
CA GLY A 234 -19.43 -0.16 21.47
C GLY A 234 -19.45 1.37 21.53
N GLY A 235 -20.60 1.96 21.17
CA GLY A 235 -20.81 3.41 21.17
C GLY A 235 -20.31 4.15 19.93
N ALA A 236 -19.58 3.48 19.04
CA ALA A 236 -19.14 4.02 17.75
C ALA A 236 -19.21 2.93 16.67
N TYR A 237 -19.20 3.37 15.40
CA TYR A 237 -19.27 2.52 14.22
C TYR A 237 -18.12 2.86 13.27
N ALA A 238 -17.84 1.95 12.34
CA ALA A 238 -16.95 2.21 11.23
C ALA A 238 -17.54 1.66 9.92
N VAL A 239 -17.14 2.24 8.79
CA VAL A 239 -17.54 1.80 7.45
C VAL A 239 -16.33 1.18 6.77
N LEU A 240 -16.25 -0.17 6.78
CA LEU A 240 -15.06 -0.92 6.43
C LEU A 240 -15.36 -2.03 5.41
N GLY A 241 -14.31 -2.51 4.75
CA GLY A 241 -14.39 -3.70 3.88
C GLY A 241 -14.22 -5.02 4.62
N PRO A 242 -14.54 -6.17 3.98
CA PRO A 242 -14.57 -7.48 4.64
C PRO A 242 -13.21 -7.91 5.21
N TYR A 243 -12.12 -7.64 4.52
CA TYR A 243 -10.78 -8.03 4.97
C TYR A 243 -10.34 -7.27 6.24
N ALA A 244 -10.78 -6.00 6.38
CA ALA A 244 -10.48 -5.19 7.56
C ALA A 244 -11.12 -5.72 8.84
N ILE A 245 -12.22 -6.45 8.72
CA ILE A 245 -13.05 -6.88 9.85
C ILE A 245 -13.04 -8.40 10.06
N ALA A 246 -12.39 -9.16 9.18
CA ALA A 246 -12.42 -10.62 9.16
C ALA A 246 -12.06 -11.25 10.53
N GLU A 247 -10.96 -10.81 11.13
CA GLU A 247 -10.49 -11.31 12.44
C GLU A 247 -11.45 -10.92 13.58
N GLY A 248 -11.99 -9.69 13.54
CA GLY A 248 -12.98 -9.21 14.51
C GLY A 248 -14.30 -9.99 14.46
N LEU A 249 -14.75 -10.35 13.25
CA LEU A 249 -15.91 -11.21 13.05
C LEU A 249 -15.64 -12.64 13.52
N LYS A 250 -14.50 -13.23 13.13
CA LYS A 250 -14.10 -14.59 13.54
C LYS A 250 -13.98 -14.74 15.05
N SER A 251 -13.40 -13.75 15.72
CA SER A 251 -13.28 -13.71 17.19
C SER A 251 -14.59 -13.33 17.92
N GLY A 252 -15.63 -12.95 17.18
CA GLY A 252 -16.90 -12.50 17.74
C GLY A 252 -16.84 -11.17 18.48
N ARG A 253 -15.79 -10.36 18.32
CA ARG A 253 -15.67 -9.03 18.90
C ARG A 253 -16.45 -7.98 18.11
N LEU A 254 -16.58 -8.18 16.81
CA LEU A 254 -17.28 -7.30 15.89
C LEU A 254 -18.53 -7.97 15.33
N GLN A 255 -19.46 -7.14 14.91
CA GLN A 255 -20.64 -7.45 14.12
C GLN A 255 -20.68 -6.53 12.91
N ALA A 256 -21.22 -6.98 11.78
CA ALA A 256 -21.25 -6.17 10.58
C ALA A 256 -22.50 -6.43 9.74
N SER A 257 -23.05 -5.37 9.17
CA SER A 257 -24.13 -5.42 8.18
C SER A 257 -23.66 -4.85 6.85
N ARG A 258 -23.88 -5.56 5.75
CA ARG A 258 -23.58 -5.05 4.42
C ARG A 258 -24.44 -3.84 4.11
N ILE A 259 -23.83 -2.74 3.70
CA ILE A 259 -24.54 -1.52 3.33
C ILE A 259 -25.19 -1.71 1.96
N VAL A 260 -26.47 -1.36 1.88
CA VAL A 260 -27.29 -1.41 0.66
C VAL A 260 -28.05 -0.09 0.47
N GLU A 261 -28.57 0.15 -0.74
CA GLU A 261 -29.42 1.31 -1.06
C GLU A 261 -28.75 2.68 -0.81
N PRO A 262 -27.65 2.98 -1.57
CA PRO A 262 -27.06 2.21 -2.66
C PRO A 262 -26.07 1.14 -2.20
N ASP A 263 -25.84 0.12 -3.02
CA ASP A 263 -24.74 -0.84 -2.82
C ASP A 263 -23.39 -0.10 -2.90
N MET A 264 -22.59 -0.22 -1.84
CA MET A 264 -21.28 0.39 -1.77
C MET A 264 -20.20 -0.63 -2.10
N THR A 265 -19.98 -0.82 -3.39
CA THR A 265 -18.96 -1.77 -3.86
C THR A 265 -17.69 -1.06 -4.33
N ARG A 266 -16.56 -1.72 -4.16
CA ARG A 266 -15.25 -1.26 -4.63
C ARG A 266 -14.43 -2.43 -5.11
N TYR A 267 -13.38 -2.15 -5.86
CA TYR A 267 -12.49 -3.16 -6.39
C TYR A 267 -11.12 -3.04 -5.74
N ILE A 268 -10.52 -4.16 -5.38
CA ILE A 268 -9.09 -4.22 -5.15
C ILE A 268 -8.47 -4.34 -6.53
N ALA A 269 -7.60 -3.40 -6.86
CA ALA A 269 -6.88 -3.35 -8.12
C ALA A 269 -5.38 -3.49 -7.90
N LEU A 270 -4.73 -4.20 -8.82
CA LEU A 270 -3.28 -4.26 -8.92
C LEU A 270 -2.82 -3.22 -9.93
N THR A 271 -2.00 -2.30 -9.50
CA THR A 271 -1.42 -1.23 -10.32
C THR A 271 0.09 -1.37 -10.32
N MET A 272 0.72 -1.16 -11.48
CA MET A 272 2.18 -1.19 -11.62
C MET A 272 2.72 0.23 -11.75
N SER A 273 3.90 0.47 -11.16
CA SER A 273 4.63 1.70 -11.41
C SER A 273 5.08 1.77 -12.86
N ARG A 274 4.94 2.94 -13.49
CA ARG A 274 5.52 3.20 -14.82
C ARG A 274 7.05 3.14 -14.85
N HIS A 275 7.68 3.19 -13.67
CA HIS A 275 9.12 3.10 -13.47
C HIS A 275 9.59 1.68 -13.12
N ALA A 276 8.66 0.74 -12.97
CA ALA A 276 9.01 -0.65 -12.67
C ALA A 276 9.61 -1.33 -13.89
N ALA A 277 10.84 -1.82 -13.75
CA ALA A 277 11.44 -2.67 -14.77
C ALA A 277 10.68 -4.00 -14.88
N SER A 278 10.41 -4.47 -16.09
CA SER A 278 9.69 -5.72 -16.34
C SER A 278 10.58 -6.95 -16.06
N THR A 279 11.01 -7.12 -14.80
CA THR A 279 11.86 -8.23 -14.37
C THR A 279 11.11 -9.56 -14.35
N LEU A 280 11.83 -10.68 -14.43
CA LEU A 280 11.23 -12.01 -14.24
C LEU A 280 10.63 -12.12 -12.82
N ALA A 281 11.33 -11.61 -11.79
CA ALA A 281 10.84 -11.55 -10.43
C ALA A 281 9.51 -10.80 -10.30
N LEU A 282 9.41 -9.62 -10.94
CA LEU A 282 8.17 -8.81 -10.92
C LEU A 282 7.00 -9.54 -11.60
N ARG A 283 7.27 -10.16 -12.77
CA ARG A 283 6.26 -10.95 -13.47
C ARG A 283 5.80 -12.15 -12.64
N SER A 284 6.74 -12.86 -11.99
CA SER A 284 6.41 -14.00 -11.12
C SER A 284 5.58 -13.59 -9.92
N VAL A 285 5.94 -12.49 -9.24
CA VAL A 285 5.14 -11.96 -8.12
C VAL A 285 3.76 -11.53 -8.58
N LYS A 286 3.65 -10.81 -9.73
CA LYS A 286 2.35 -10.44 -10.31
C LYS A 286 1.50 -11.67 -10.59
N GLN A 287 2.08 -12.71 -11.18
CA GLN A 287 1.35 -13.95 -11.49
C GLN A 287 0.87 -14.65 -10.23
N LEU A 288 1.72 -14.76 -9.19
CA LEU A 288 1.32 -15.31 -7.90
C LEU A 288 0.15 -14.55 -7.27
N ILE A 289 0.14 -13.22 -7.33
CA ILE A 289 -0.99 -12.41 -6.84
C ILE A 289 -2.27 -12.77 -7.59
N LEU A 290 -2.22 -12.88 -8.92
CA LEU A 290 -3.38 -13.24 -9.73
C LEU A 290 -3.89 -14.65 -9.41
N ASP A 291 -2.99 -15.59 -9.16
CA ASP A 291 -3.36 -16.97 -8.82
C ASP A 291 -3.96 -17.07 -7.41
N ILE A 292 -3.40 -16.34 -6.43
CA ILE A 292 -3.98 -16.25 -5.08
C ILE A 292 -5.40 -15.70 -5.13
N VAL A 293 -5.63 -14.65 -5.91
CA VAL A 293 -6.96 -14.04 -6.06
C VAL A 293 -7.95 -15.03 -6.65
N LYS A 294 -7.58 -15.76 -7.70
CA LYS A 294 -8.44 -16.81 -8.29
C LYS A 294 -8.78 -17.90 -7.29
N ASP A 295 -7.85 -18.27 -6.42
CA ASP A 295 -8.10 -19.30 -5.39
C ASP A 295 -9.03 -18.77 -4.29
N LEU A 296 -8.88 -17.51 -3.89
CA LEU A 296 -9.80 -16.84 -2.95
C LEU A 296 -11.23 -16.76 -3.49
N GLU A 297 -11.41 -16.42 -4.76
CA GLU A 297 -12.72 -16.37 -5.40
C GLU A 297 -13.37 -17.76 -5.53
N ARG A 298 -12.58 -18.80 -5.69
CA ARG A 298 -13.07 -20.19 -5.77
C ARG A 298 -13.39 -20.81 -4.41
N GLY A 299 -13.20 -20.06 -3.31
CA GLY A 299 -13.48 -20.54 -1.94
C GLY A 299 -12.58 -21.67 -1.47
N LYS A 300 -11.43 -21.87 -2.11
CA LYS A 300 -10.44 -22.86 -1.65
C LYS A 300 -9.72 -22.28 -0.43
N PRO A 301 -9.62 -23.07 0.68
CA PRO A 301 -8.79 -22.64 1.81
C PRO A 301 -7.36 -22.44 1.30
N THR A 302 -6.79 -21.29 1.58
CA THR A 302 -5.36 -21.05 1.44
C THR A 302 -4.67 -21.90 2.50
N ASN A 303 -4.13 -23.06 2.09
CA ASN A 303 -3.28 -23.89 2.94
C ASN A 303 -2.03 -23.12 3.33
#